data_bdefa77f3b98c805821f5a82bded1479
#
_entry.id   bdefa77f3b98c805821f5a82bded1479
#
_cell.length_a   1.000
_cell.length_b   1.000
_cell.length_c   1.000
_cell.angle_alpha   90.00
_cell.angle_beta   90.00
_cell.angle_gamma   90.00
#
_symmetry.space_group_name_H-M   'P 1'
#
loop_
_entity.id
_entity.type
_entity.pdbx_description
1 polymer ?
#
loop_
_entity_poly.entity_id
_entity_poly.type
_entity_poly.pdbx_seq_one_letter_code
_entity_poly.pdbx_strand_id
1 'polypeptide(L)'
;MEIDINQKKLSVKDKYKIYLNGQERFFATSSMFSFMSKLQVFELDHDFPRVAIQQKWAWVKAKYTIKFEGGAEVLFRTESFWKRHFQCYVGGSAYDIYGHRGRKFSVYKDGVQIAWWEKAAVSWFNGDNYHLISDDNSDYDLLIAFCLILDQHESNHKGSNGFHVDFGNFGPQARKFDANWRPKLVPKTDPRF
;
A
#
# COMPACT_ATOMS: atom_id res chain seq x y z
N MET A 1 -4.70 -10.55 10.58
CA MET A 1 -5.61 -9.95 9.58
C MET A 1 -5.01 -10.12 8.19
N GLU A 2 -5.83 -10.48 7.21
CA GLU A 2 -5.40 -10.65 5.80
C GLU A 2 -6.15 -9.66 4.91
N ILE A 3 -5.42 -9.06 3.95
CA ILE A 3 -5.98 -8.12 2.98
C ILE A 3 -5.49 -8.53 1.59
N ASP A 4 -6.43 -8.82 0.68
CA ASP A 4 -6.12 -9.07 -0.73
C ASP A 4 -6.58 -7.88 -1.58
N ILE A 5 -5.68 -7.38 -2.42
CA ILE A 5 -5.94 -6.25 -3.31
C ILE A 5 -5.74 -6.74 -4.75
N ASN A 6 -6.83 -6.78 -5.52
CA ASN A 6 -6.84 -7.24 -6.89
C ASN A 6 -7.06 -6.06 -7.84
N GLN A 7 -6.04 -5.71 -8.61
CA GLN A 7 -6.10 -4.65 -9.62
C GLN A 7 -6.74 -5.17 -10.91
N LYS A 8 -7.65 -4.39 -11.47
CA LYS A 8 -8.14 -4.54 -12.84
C LYS A 8 -7.73 -3.31 -13.65
N LYS A 9 -6.77 -3.49 -14.55
CA LYS A 9 -6.33 -2.42 -15.47
C LYS A 9 -7.41 -2.18 -16.52
N LEU A 10 -7.92 -0.96 -16.58
CA LEU A 10 -8.80 -0.47 -17.63
C LEU A 10 -8.05 0.64 -18.36
N SER A 11 -8.37 0.87 -19.64
CA SER A 11 -7.63 1.79 -20.52
C SER A 11 -7.49 3.23 -20.01
N VAL A 12 -8.34 3.67 -19.09
CA VAL A 12 -8.37 5.06 -18.58
C VAL A 12 -8.35 5.14 -17.06
N LYS A 13 -8.76 4.09 -16.35
CA LYS A 13 -8.88 4.08 -14.88
C LYS A 13 -8.54 2.70 -14.36
N ASP A 14 -7.62 2.62 -13.40
CA ASP A 14 -7.44 1.39 -12.65
C ASP A 14 -8.54 1.25 -11.61
N LYS A 15 -9.03 0.02 -11.43
CA LYS A 15 -9.95 -0.34 -10.37
C LYS A 15 -9.34 -1.45 -9.52
N TYR A 16 -9.54 -1.37 -8.23
CA TYR A 16 -9.07 -2.38 -7.28
C TYR A 16 -10.26 -2.92 -6.51
N LYS A 17 -10.34 -4.24 -6.39
CA LYS A 17 -11.20 -4.91 -5.42
C LYS A 17 -10.37 -5.27 -4.21
N ILE A 18 -10.88 -5.01 -3.03
CA ILE A 18 -10.14 -5.16 -1.77
C ILE A 18 -10.96 -6.05 -0.84
N TYR A 19 -10.33 -7.14 -0.45
CA TYR A 19 -10.90 -8.16 0.42
C TYR A 19 -10.24 -8.08 1.79
N LEU A 20 -11.04 -8.12 2.84
CA LEU A 20 -10.59 -8.20 4.23
C LEU A 20 -11.00 -9.56 4.79
N ASN A 21 -10.01 -10.39 5.17
CA ASN A 21 -10.24 -11.76 5.62
C ASN A 21 -11.14 -12.57 4.66
N GLY A 22 -10.88 -12.47 3.36
CA GLY A 22 -11.60 -13.19 2.30
C GLY A 22 -12.94 -12.58 1.89
N GLN A 23 -13.44 -11.53 2.54
CA GLN A 23 -14.69 -10.83 2.17
C GLN A 23 -14.39 -9.55 1.41
N GLU A 24 -15.02 -9.35 0.24
CA GLU A 24 -14.95 -8.07 -0.49
C GLU A 24 -15.60 -6.98 0.37
N ARG A 25 -14.82 -6.01 0.82
CA ARG A 25 -15.28 -4.93 1.71
C ARG A 25 -15.10 -3.55 1.11
N PHE A 26 -14.06 -3.38 0.27
CA PHE A 26 -13.71 -2.09 -0.27
C PHE A 26 -13.40 -2.20 -1.76
N PHE A 27 -13.50 -1.08 -2.44
CA PHE A 27 -12.94 -0.91 -3.77
C PHE A 27 -12.15 0.39 -3.85
N ALA A 28 -11.20 0.45 -4.76
CA ALA A 28 -10.47 1.69 -5.03
C ALA A 28 -10.53 2.03 -6.51
N THR A 29 -10.47 3.33 -6.80
CA THR A 29 -10.41 3.86 -8.16
C THR A 29 -9.24 4.82 -8.29
N SER A 30 -8.51 4.75 -9.39
CA SER A 30 -7.54 5.77 -9.76
C SER A 30 -8.11 6.65 -10.86
N SER A 31 -7.85 7.95 -10.79
CA SER A 31 -8.12 8.89 -11.87
C SER A 31 -6.84 9.64 -12.20
N MET A 32 -6.44 9.56 -13.47
CA MET A 32 -5.38 10.39 -14.03
C MET A 32 -6.02 11.63 -14.68
N PHE A 33 -6.37 12.63 -13.88
CA PHE A 33 -6.70 13.95 -14.39
C PHE A 33 -5.49 14.85 -14.16
N SER A 34 -4.83 15.27 -15.25
CA SER A 34 -3.60 16.05 -15.25
C SER A 34 -2.40 15.35 -14.55
N PHE A 35 -1.29 16.06 -14.39
CA PHE A 35 -0.01 15.58 -13.87
C PHE A 35 -0.01 15.04 -12.43
N MET A 36 -1.16 14.89 -11.78
CA MET A 36 -1.32 14.39 -10.41
C MET A 36 -2.31 13.24 -10.37
N SER A 37 -1.83 12.06 -10.01
CA SER A 37 -2.68 10.90 -9.80
C SER A 37 -3.46 11.01 -8.48
N LYS A 38 -4.76 10.69 -8.54
CA LYS A 38 -5.64 10.63 -7.38
C LYS A 38 -6.18 9.22 -7.25
N LEU A 39 -6.03 8.65 -6.08
CA LEU A 39 -6.60 7.35 -5.68
C LEU A 39 -7.65 7.57 -4.59
N GLN A 40 -8.75 6.86 -4.65
CA GLN A 40 -9.80 6.90 -3.63
C GLN A 40 -10.22 5.48 -3.27
N VAL A 41 -10.31 5.19 -1.99
CA VAL A 41 -10.79 3.92 -1.43
C VAL A 41 -12.18 4.15 -0.86
N PHE A 42 -13.12 3.30 -1.24
CA PHE A 42 -14.50 3.32 -0.78
C PHE A 42 -14.84 2.02 -0.08
N GLU A 43 -15.65 2.07 0.94
CA GLU A 43 -16.34 0.90 1.45
C GLU A 43 -17.51 0.57 0.50
N LEU A 44 -17.84 -0.73 0.36
CA LEU A 44 -19.00 -1.12 -0.43
C LEU A 44 -20.25 -0.45 0.15
N ASP A 45 -21.14 -0.02 -0.73
CA ASP A 45 -22.40 0.65 -0.41
C ASP A 45 -22.26 2.05 0.25
N HIS A 46 -21.06 2.64 0.18
CA HIS A 46 -20.82 4.02 0.64
C HIS A 46 -20.36 4.92 -0.52
N ASP A 47 -20.97 6.09 -0.63
CA ASP A 47 -20.70 7.08 -1.70
C ASP A 47 -19.46 7.95 -1.42
N PHE A 48 -19.01 8.03 -0.17
CA PHE A 48 -17.88 8.85 0.23
C PHE A 48 -16.61 8.02 0.41
N PRO A 49 -15.44 8.53 -0.04
CA PRO A 49 -14.20 7.81 0.12
C PRO A 49 -13.74 7.81 1.58
N ARG A 50 -13.45 6.62 2.11
CA ARG A 50 -12.79 6.45 3.41
C ARG A 50 -11.37 6.97 3.41
N VAL A 51 -10.67 6.76 2.28
CA VAL A 51 -9.29 7.21 2.10
C VAL A 51 -9.16 7.87 0.74
N ALA A 52 -8.59 9.06 0.70
CA ALA A 52 -8.21 9.76 -0.53
C ALA A 52 -6.71 9.99 -0.54
N ILE A 53 -6.03 9.53 -1.60
CA ILE A 53 -4.60 9.62 -1.78
C ILE A 53 -4.34 10.56 -2.94
N GLN A 54 -3.47 11.54 -2.75
CA GLN A 54 -3.08 12.49 -3.77
C GLN A 54 -1.57 12.61 -3.85
N GLN A 55 -1.02 12.37 -5.02
CA GLN A 55 0.39 12.64 -5.28
C GLN A 55 0.63 14.15 -5.24
N LYS A 56 1.67 14.56 -4.53
CA LYS A 56 2.17 15.95 -4.55
C LYS A 56 3.34 16.06 -5.50
N TRP A 57 3.37 17.12 -6.26
CA TRP A 57 4.49 17.38 -7.14
C TRP A 57 5.77 17.60 -6.34
N ALA A 58 6.81 16.84 -6.65
CA ALA A 58 8.12 16.97 -6.02
C ALA A 58 9.22 16.61 -7.03
N TRP A 59 10.24 17.47 -7.12
CA TRP A 59 11.32 17.34 -8.11
C TRP A 59 12.20 16.09 -7.94
N VAL A 60 12.37 15.60 -6.72
CA VAL A 60 13.38 14.56 -6.41
C VAL A 60 12.79 13.34 -5.70
N LYS A 61 11.83 13.52 -4.79
CA LYS A 61 11.26 12.43 -3.98
C LYS A 61 9.74 12.49 -4.04
N ALA A 62 9.12 11.38 -4.43
CA ALA A 62 7.66 11.29 -4.45
C ALA A 62 7.08 11.53 -3.05
N LYS A 63 6.06 12.38 -2.98
CA LYS A 63 5.28 12.67 -1.78
C LYS A 63 3.81 12.44 -2.08
N TYR A 64 3.11 11.84 -1.14
CA TYR A 64 1.67 11.61 -1.23
C TYR A 64 1.00 12.13 0.04
N THR A 65 -0.14 12.75 -0.13
CA THR A 65 -1.04 13.07 0.96
C THR A 65 -2.10 12.00 1.05
N ILE A 66 -2.32 11.46 2.24
CA ILE A 66 -3.38 10.52 2.56
C ILE A 66 -4.39 11.27 3.44
N LYS A 67 -5.63 11.37 2.99
CA LYS A 67 -6.74 11.96 3.75
C LYS A 67 -7.71 10.86 4.13
N PHE A 68 -8.02 10.78 5.41
CA PHE A 68 -9.00 9.83 5.92
C PHE A 68 -10.39 10.47 6.05
N GLU A 69 -11.41 9.63 6.10
CA GLU A 69 -12.75 10.00 6.47
C GLU A 69 -12.75 10.76 7.76
N GLY A 70 -13.05 11.54 8.31
CA GLY A 70 -12.86 12.26 9.59
C GLY A 70 -11.85 13.40 9.52
N GLY A 71 -11.26 13.64 8.35
CA GLY A 71 -10.45 14.82 8.06
C GLY A 71 -8.98 14.75 8.47
N ALA A 72 -8.53 13.66 9.07
CA ALA A 72 -7.11 13.46 9.34
C ALA A 72 -6.32 13.40 8.03
N GLU A 73 -5.22 14.14 7.95
CA GLU A 73 -4.34 14.17 6.80
C GLU A 73 -2.91 13.81 7.23
N VAL A 74 -2.28 12.90 6.48
CA VAL A 74 -0.91 12.48 6.74
C VAL A 74 -0.06 12.53 5.48
N LEU A 75 1.24 12.76 5.65
CA LEU A 75 2.19 12.82 4.56
C LEU A 75 3.00 11.53 4.49
N PHE A 76 2.86 10.82 3.37
CA PHE A 76 3.71 9.70 2.99
C PHE A 76 4.84 10.21 2.09
N ARG A 77 6.08 9.83 2.39
CA ARG A 77 7.27 10.32 1.67
C ARG A 77 8.29 9.22 1.42
N THR A 78 9.03 9.38 0.34
CA THR A 78 10.20 8.55 0.03
C THR A 78 11.40 9.05 0.84
N GLU A 79 11.96 8.24 1.71
CA GLU A 79 13.20 8.54 2.43
C GLU A 79 14.42 8.17 1.58
N SER A 80 14.42 6.99 0.98
CA SER A 80 15.47 6.55 0.07
C SER A 80 14.88 5.75 -1.09
N PHE A 81 15.01 6.29 -2.29
CA PHE A 81 14.59 5.62 -3.52
C PHE A 81 15.42 4.34 -3.77
N TRP A 82 16.75 4.43 -3.69
CA TRP A 82 17.65 3.32 -3.95
C TRP A 82 17.49 2.14 -2.99
N LYS A 83 17.15 2.45 -1.71
CA LYS A 83 16.93 1.44 -0.68
C LYS A 83 15.45 1.09 -0.52
N ARG A 84 14.55 1.65 -1.33
CA ARG A 84 13.10 1.45 -1.27
C ARG A 84 12.58 1.62 0.15
N HIS A 85 12.96 2.74 0.79
CA HIS A 85 12.52 3.11 2.13
C HIS A 85 11.58 4.30 2.07
N PHE A 86 10.41 4.14 2.67
CA PHE A 86 9.35 5.14 2.72
C PHE A 86 8.91 5.34 4.17
N GLN A 87 8.39 6.52 4.47
CA GLN A 87 8.01 6.87 5.83
C GLN A 87 6.72 7.69 5.87
N CYS A 88 5.94 7.48 6.95
CA CYS A 88 4.73 8.21 7.26
C CYS A 88 4.62 8.39 8.77
N TYR A 89 4.10 9.53 9.22
CA TYR A 89 3.83 9.79 10.64
C TYR A 89 2.34 9.93 10.86
N VAL A 90 1.78 9.15 11.78
CA VAL A 90 0.34 9.11 12.08
C VAL A 90 0.13 9.03 13.59
N GLY A 91 -0.60 9.98 14.16
CA GLY A 91 -0.95 9.93 15.58
C GLY A 91 0.26 9.87 16.53
N GLY A 92 1.39 10.49 16.15
CA GLY A 92 2.62 10.45 16.94
C GLY A 92 3.49 9.21 16.72
N SER A 93 3.03 8.21 15.97
CA SER A 93 3.82 7.02 15.62
C SER A 93 4.50 7.16 14.26
N ALA A 94 5.71 6.64 14.14
CA ALA A 94 6.45 6.52 12.90
C ALA A 94 6.15 5.19 12.20
N TYR A 95 5.76 5.25 10.92
CA TYR A 95 5.60 4.08 10.07
C TYR A 95 6.70 4.07 9.03
N ASP A 96 7.53 3.02 9.04
CA ASP A 96 8.57 2.79 8.06
C ASP A 96 8.19 1.61 7.16
N ILE A 97 8.26 1.82 5.85
CA ILE A 97 7.98 0.80 4.86
C ILE A 97 9.26 0.48 4.10
N TYR A 98 9.64 -0.78 4.08
CA TYR A 98 10.84 -1.27 3.43
C TYR A 98 10.52 -2.20 2.29
N GLY A 99 11.03 -1.90 1.09
CA GLY A 99 10.98 -2.79 -0.05
C GLY A 99 12.10 -3.82 -0.01
N HIS A 100 11.76 -5.07 -0.34
CA HIS A 100 12.64 -6.23 -0.34
C HIS A 100 12.75 -6.85 -1.73
N ARG A 101 13.66 -7.82 -1.90
CA ARG A 101 13.73 -8.66 -3.10
C ARG A 101 12.45 -9.50 -3.24
N GLY A 102 12.08 -9.86 -4.48
CA GLY A 102 10.90 -10.68 -4.73
C GLY A 102 9.58 -9.93 -4.58
N ARG A 103 9.56 -8.62 -4.80
CA ARG A 103 8.35 -7.78 -4.78
C ARG A 103 7.63 -7.78 -3.43
N LYS A 104 8.38 -7.85 -2.35
CA LYS A 104 7.89 -7.84 -0.98
C LYS A 104 8.13 -6.50 -0.32
N PHE A 105 7.23 -6.15 0.59
CA PHE A 105 7.36 -4.97 1.45
C PHE A 105 7.02 -5.35 2.88
N SER A 106 7.69 -4.73 3.84
CA SER A 106 7.35 -4.85 5.26
C SER A 106 7.05 -3.48 5.85
N VAL A 107 6.14 -3.44 6.82
CA VAL A 107 5.73 -2.23 7.54
C VAL A 107 6.12 -2.36 8.99
N TYR A 108 6.76 -1.32 9.49
CA TYR A 108 7.15 -1.19 10.88
C TYR A 108 6.44 0.02 11.48
N LYS A 109 5.90 -0.12 12.66
CA LYS A 109 5.39 0.96 13.50
C LYS A 109 6.31 1.10 14.70
N ASP A 110 6.90 2.28 14.88
CA ASP A 110 7.85 2.58 15.95
C ASP A 110 8.96 1.52 16.09
N GLY A 111 9.48 1.05 14.93
CA GLY A 111 10.54 0.06 14.85
C GLY A 111 10.11 -1.40 14.98
N VAL A 112 8.84 -1.69 15.29
CA VAL A 112 8.27 -3.04 15.40
C VAL A 112 7.53 -3.40 14.12
N GLN A 113 7.82 -4.57 13.53
CA GLN A 113 7.09 -5.02 12.34
C GLN A 113 5.65 -5.37 12.70
N ILE A 114 4.71 -4.81 11.92
CA ILE A 114 3.26 -4.99 12.09
C ILE A 114 2.58 -5.61 10.87
N ALA A 115 3.23 -5.57 9.71
CA ALA A 115 2.68 -6.11 8.47
C ALA A 115 3.76 -6.40 7.44
N TRP A 116 3.40 -7.17 6.43
CA TRP A 116 4.12 -7.26 5.17
C TRP A 116 3.15 -7.63 4.05
N TRP A 117 3.54 -7.35 2.79
CA TRP A 117 2.82 -7.83 1.62
C TRP A 117 3.76 -8.24 0.52
N GLU A 118 3.22 -9.02 -0.40
CA GLU A 118 3.87 -9.35 -1.65
C GLU A 118 2.93 -9.10 -2.84
N LYS A 119 3.53 -8.81 -3.95
CA LYS A 119 2.87 -8.72 -5.24
C LYS A 119 2.98 -10.06 -5.94
N ALA A 120 1.87 -10.65 -6.36
CA ALA A 120 1.85 -11.91 -7.05
C ALA A 120 2.71 -11.88 -8.34
N ALA A 121 3.45 -12.94 -8.59
CA ALA A 121 4.31 -13.06 -9.76
C ALA A 121 3.52 -13.22 -11.07
N VAL A 122 2.29 -13.75 -10.99
CA VAL A 122 1.42 -14.02 -12.14
C VAL A 122 0.08 -13.36 -11.92
N SER A 123 -0.31 -12.46 -12.82
CA SER A 123 -1.65 -11.91 -12.86
C SER A 123 -2.47 -12.67 -13.91
N TRP A 124 -3.56 -13.33 -13.50
CA TRP A 124 -4.48 -14.03 -14.40
C TRP A 124 -5.34 -13.07 -15.24
N PHE A 125 -5.43 -11.80 -14.84
CA PHE A 125 -6.23 -10.77 -15.51
C PHE A 125 -5.45 -9.45 -15.53
N ASN A 126 -4.68 -9.17 -16.53
CA ASN A 126 -4.02 -7.88 -16.87
C ASN A 126 -3.88 -6.84 -15.73
N GLY A 127 -3.69 -7.26 -14.47
CA GLY A 127 -3.58 -6.41 -13.30
C GLY A 127 -2.72 -7.06 -12.21
N ASP A 128 -2.26 -6.25 -11.29
CA ASP A 128 -1.41 -6.69 -10.18
C ASP A 128 -2.28 -7.16 -8.99
N ASN A 129 -1.87 -8.25 -8.35
CA ASN A 129 -2.53 -8.77 -7.15
C ASN A 129 -1.56 -8.67 -5.97
N TYR A 130 -2.05 -8.20 -4.84
CA TYR A 130 -1.29 -8.04 -3.60
C TYR A 130 -1.93 -8.87 -2.50
N HIS A 131 -1.11 -9.60 -1.77
CA HIS A 131 -1.50 -10.32 -0.56
C HIS A 131 -0.76 -9.71 0.63
N LEU A 132 -1.50 -9.17 1.58
CA LEU A 132 -1.00 -8.47 2.75
C LEU A 132 -1.43 -9.20 4.03
N ILE A 133 -0.48 -9.41 4.93
CA ILE A 133 -0.70 -9.99 6.24
C ILE A 133 -0.26 -8.98 7.30
N SER A 134 -1.09 -8.76 8.32
CA SER A 134 -0.81 -7.82 9.40
C SER A 134 -1.27 -8.31 10.77
N ASP A 135 -0.76 -7.66 11.82
CA ASP A 135 -1.32 -7.78 13.16
C ASP A 135 -2.82 -7.44 13.14
N ASP A 136 -3.64 -8.10 13.97
CA ASP A 136 -5.10 -7.93 13.95
C ASP A 136 -5.55 -6.51 14.36
N ASN A 137 -4.75 -5.81 15.15
CA ASN A 137 -5.02 -4.45 15.59
C ASN A 137 -4.40 -3.37 14.71
N SER A 138 -3.89 -3.73 13.54
CA SER A 138 -3.33 -2.78 12.59
C SER A 138 -4.42 -1.97 11.90
N ASP A 139 -4.11 -0.70 11.60
CA ASP A 139 -4.97 0.17 10.80
C ASP A 139 -4.96 -0.28 9.33
N TYR A 140 -6.02 -0.97 8.90
CA TYR A 140 -6.13 -1.50 7.54
C TYR A 140 -6.30 -0.39 6.48
N ASP A 141 -6.93 0.73 6.80
CA ASP A 141 -7.07 1.86 5.87
C ASP A 141 -5.68 2.42 5.52
N LEU A 142 -4.81 2.53 6.53
CA LEU A 142 -3.43 2.98 6.35
C LEU A 142 -2.60 1.96 5.55
N LEU A 143 -2.73 0.67 5.86
CA LEU A 143 -2.01 -0.40 5.16
C LEU A 143 -2.44 -0.52 3.69
N ILE A 144 -3.73 -0.41 3.39
CA ILE A 144 -4.27 -0.36 2.03
C ILE A 144 -3.68 0.86 1.29
N ALA A 145 -3.69 2.04 1.94
CA ALA A 145 -3.14 3.26 1.35
C ALA A 145 -1.65 3.09 0.99
N PHE A 146 -0.84 2.51 1.85
CA PHE A 146 0.57 2.26 1.58
C PHE A 146 0.78 1.33 0.38
N CYS A 147 0.03 0.23 0.31
CA CYS A 147 0.11 -0.71 -0.81
C CYS A 147 -0.25 -0.05 -2.13
N LEU A 148 -1.35 0.70 -2.19
CA LEU A 148 -1.82 1.40 -3.39
C LEU A 148 -0.88 2.53 -3.83
N ILE A 149 -0.27 3.28 -2.89
CA ILE A 149 0.74 4.30 -3.20
C ILE A 149 1.94 3.66 -3.87
N LEU A 150 2.43 2.54 -3.35
CA LEU A 150 3.63 1.89 -3.87
C LEU A 150 3.36 1.20 -5.21
N ASP A 151 2.17 0.64 -5.44
CA ASP A 151 1.76 0.16 -6.76
C ASP A 151 1.79 1.29 -7.80
N GLN A 152 1.20 2.43 -7.48
CA GLN A 152 1.16 3.58 -8.37
C GLN A 152 2.56 4.16 -8.60
N HIS A 153 3.37 4.24 -7.56
CA HIS A 153 4.76 4.71 -7.66
C HIS A 153 5.59 3.84 -8.60
N GLU A 154 5.48 2.51 -8.50
CA GLU A 154 6.16 1.57 -9.39
C GLU A 154 5.64 1.65 -10.83
N SER A 155 4.33 1.83 -11.02
CA SER A 155 3.70 1.93 -12.34
C SER A 155 4.11 3.20 -13.08
N ASN A 156 4.19 4.34 -12.41
CA ASN A 156 4.60 5.62 -13.00
C ASN A 156 6.06 5.60 -13.46
N HIS A 157 6.94 4.85 -12.79
CA HIS A 157 8.33 4.70 -13.20
C HIS A 157 8.52 3.76 -14.40
N LYS A 158 7.59 2.84 -14.64
CA LYS A 158 7.61 1.95 -15.82
C LYS A 158 7.22 2.66 -17.13
N GLY A 159 6.45 3.75 -17.04
CA GLY A 159 5.95 4.49 -18.22
C GLY A 159 6.91 5.52 -18.81
N SER A 160 7.97 5.93 -18.13
CA SER A 160 8.77 7.09 -18.56
C SER A 160 10.07 6.77 -19.31
N ASN A 161 10.59 5.56 -19.24
CA ASN A 161 11.78 5.15 -20.01
C ASN A 161 11.70 3.65 -20.30
N GLY A 162 11.83 3.26 -21.58
CA GLY A 162 11.80 1.87 -22.08
C GLY A 162 12.88 0.94 -21.52
N PHE A 163 13.46 1.24 -20.38
CA PHE A 163 14.35 0.38 -19.62
C PHE A 163 13.56 -0.30 -18.49
N HIS A 164 13.20 -1.54 -18.71
CA HIS A 164 12.64 -2.44 -17.72
C HIS A 164 13.71 -2.76 -16.66
N VAL A 165 13.89 -1.91 -15.66
CA VAL A 165 14.62 -2.29 -14.46
C VAL A 165 13.59 -2.82 -13.46
N ASP A 166 13.47 -4.14 -13.41
CA ASP A 166 12.74 -4.81 -12.33
C ASP A 166 13.56 -4.65 -11.04
N PHE A 167 13.33 -3.53 -10.32
CA PHE A 167 13.98 -3.24 -9.05
C PHE A 167 13.69 -4.28 -7.95
N GLY A 168 12.84 -5.29 -8.23
CA GLY A 168 12.58 -6.40 -7.32
C GLY A 168 13.81 -7.28 -7.03
N ASN A 169 14.82 -7.28 -7.89
CA ASN A 169 15.92 -8.24 -7.79
C ASN A 169 17.32 -7.64 -7.54
N PHE A 170 17.54 -6.34 -7.78
CA PHE A 170 18.88 -5.75 -7.72
C PHE A 170 18.87 -4.40 -7.00
N GLY A 171 19.43 -4.35 -5.79
CA GLY A 171 19.64 -3.11 -5.06
C GLY A 171 19.97 -3.32 -3.59
N PRO A 172 20.64 -2.35 -2.94
CA PRO A 172 20.87 -2.41 -1.50
C PRO A 172 19.54 -2.29 -0.77
N GLN A 173 19.27 -3.21 0.15
CA GLN A 173 18.10 -3.15 1.02
C GLN A 173 18.43 -2.33 2.27
N ALA A 174 17.55 -1.42 2.66
CA ALA A 174 17.70 -0.69 3.93
C ALA A 174 17.50 -1.61 5.13
N ARG A 175 16.68 -2.65 4.96
CA ARG A 175 16.39 -3.68 5.98
C ARG A 175 16.21 -5.03 5.31
N LYS A 176 16.67 -6.10 5.97
CA LYS A 176 16.42 -7.48 5.50
C LYS A 176 14.97 -7.88 5.77
N PHE A 177 14.39 -8.65 4.87
CA PHE A 177 13.06 -9.26 5.10
C PHE A 177 13.16 -10.32 6.20
N ASP A 178 12.24 -10.25 7.16
CA ASP A 178 12.11 -11.27 8.20
C ASP A 178 11.08 -12.32 7.75
N ALA A 179 11.56 -13.46 7.27
CA ALA A 179 10.72 -14.58 6.85
C ALA A 179 10.06 -15.32 8.03
N ASN A 180 10.54 -15.09 9.24
CA ASN A 180 10.03 -15.75 10.46
C ASN A 180 8.98 -14.87 11.17
N TRP A 181 8.78 -13.63 10.75
CA TRP A 181 7.76 -12.77 11.32
C TRP A 181 6.37 -13.42 11.20
N ARG A 182 5.59 -13.33 12.25
CA ARG A 182 4.20 -13.80 12.31
C ARG A 182 3.33 -12.70 12.91
N PRO A 183 2.08 -12.55 12.42
CA PRO A 183 1.16 -11.55 12.94
C PRO A 183 0.76 -11.85 14.38
N LYS A 184 0.60 -10.80 15.16
CA LYS A 184 0.00 -10.87 16.48
C LYS A 184 -1.51 -10.99 16.32
N LEU A 185 -2.06 -12.07 16.85
CA LEU A 185 -3.49 -12.32 16.88
C LEU A 185 -4.07 -11.71 18.16
N VAL A 186 -5.13 -10.96 18.04
CA VAL A 186 -5.94 -10.52 19.20
C VAL A 186 -6.86 -11.70 19.55
N PRO A 187 -6.84 -12.21 20.80
CA PRO A 187 -7.78 -13.24 21.22
C PRO A 187 -9.20 -12.74 20.93
N LYS A 188 -9.99 -13.51 20.18
CA LYS A 188 -11.42 -13.22 20.07
C LYS A 188 -12.01 -13.38 21.46
N THR A 189 -12.38 -12.28 22.09
CA THR A 189 -13.18 -12.31 23.31
C THR A 189 -14.46 -13.05 22.96
N ASP A 190 -14.71 -14.18 23.61
CA ASP A 190 -15.96 -14.92 23.47
C ASP A 190 -17.10 -13.98 23.86
N PRO A 191 -18.06 -13.68 22.96
CA PRO A 191 -19.15 -12.77 23.28
C PRO A 191 -20.11 -13.26 24.37
N ARG A 192 -19.76 -14.35 25.05
CA ARG A 192 -20.56 -14.98 26.10
C ARG A 192 -20.13 -14.63 27.54
N PHE A 193 -19.19 -13.66 27.73
CA PHE A 193 -18.83 -13.15 29.05
C PHE A 193 -18.91 -11.64 29.08
#